data_e80cd56f2cfc4c3055c014a36232cb29
#
_entry.id   e80cd56f2cfc4c3055c014a36232cb29
#
_cell.length_a   1.000
_cell.length_b   1.000
_cell.length_c   1.000
_cell.angle_alpha   90.00
_cell.angle_beta   90.00
_cell.angle_gamma   90.00
#
_symmetry.space_group_name_H-M   'P 1'
#
loop_
_entity.id
_entity.type
_entity.pdbx_description
1 polymer ?
#
loop_
_entity_poly.entity_id
_entity_poly.type
_entity_poly.pdbx_seq_one_letter_code
_entity_poly.pdbx_strand_id
1 'polypeptide(L)'
;MKLLAAAVLDVSAVLLVALAANTMLRRQSAALRHWILTVAILSALAAPALELAMPTWTLPAPASRWATTVVAPGTLAVFESIVSSDAITSTGTGSVRQSPGFSLKTALLAGWLAGGLGALALLAAQLVRLKRLSRRLSPVDDPRWLCLLDATAHIFGIRRPVALLQSGHPATVVTWGFFRPSILVPSDVRNWSDERLRIVLAHELSHVRRNDWIIQVAASALQCLYWFHPLVWIAARGLRREAERACDDLVLETGVSGHEYAGHLLAVARAASSSLRPESAAAAMAGASTLEERIRAMLNIGLNRDPLTRRGRVASTLFVGIAAIAAATFTVGTAAQSGLGSVSATVYDQAGGILPAVQVAVKQLETGRAYNGATDRTGVYSLRDVTPGAYELTMSLPGFATVKAVVDVRPGDRLQRSIVLPLGSIEETLTVVGGGTPDASAPASRPVRDIPLPRAGTGWSGNIGGSIKVPTKVVDVKPRYPAELEGSSSAATVVLSGRIGIDGYVLDLKDISATPANPAFVASANEAARQWEFTPTLLNGAPIETNITITIRYRPR
;
A
#
# COMPACT_ATOMS: atom_id res chain seq x y z
N MET A 1 7.72 -4.23 2.57
CA MET A 1 7.47 -2.89 2.01
C MET A 1 6.44 -2.08 2.81
N LYS A 2 5.24 -2.60 3.13
CA LYS A 2 4.23 -1.85 3.93
C LYS A 2 4.77 -1.45 5.31
N LEU A 3 5.38 -2.37 6.05
CA LEU A 3 6.01 -2.08 7.35
C LEU A 3 7.10 -1.00 7.26
N LEU A 4 7.96 -1.07 6.25
CA LEU A 4 9.03 -0.09 6.06
C LEU A 4 8.47 1.30 5.73
N ALA A 5 7.43 1.39 4.91
CA ALA A 5 6.76 2.65 4.61
C ALA A 5 6.07 3.23 5.85
N ALA A 6 5.42 2.40 6.67
CA ALA A 6 4.83 2.82 7.94
C ALA A 6 5.90 3.35 8.90
N ALA A 7 6.98 2.60 9.13
CA ALA A 7 8.10 3.04 9.98
C ALA A 7 8.72 4.37 9.52
N VAL A 8 8.87 4.59 8.20
CA VAL A 8 9.36 5.87 7.66
C VAL A 8 8.39 7.00 7.94
N LEU A 9 7.07 6.77 7.82
CA LEU A 9 6.05 7.78 8.12
C LEU A 9 6.02 8.13 9.60
N ASP A 10 6.07 7.13 10.48
CA ASP A 10 6.08 7.32 11.93
C ASP A 10 7.30 8.10 12.39
N VAL A 11 8.48 7.72 11.92
CA VAL A 11 9.74 8.43 12.18
C VAL A 11 9.66 9.87 11.65
N SER A 12 9.08 10.07 10.45
CA SER A 12 8.89 11.41 9.88
C SER A 12 8.01 12.28 10.77
N ALA A 13 6.87 11.74 11.23
CA ALA A 13 5.92 12.48 12.05
C ALA A 13 6.53 12.85 13.41
N VAL A 14 7.19 11.92 14.09
CA VAL A 14 7.86 12.17 15.38
C VAL A 14 8.95 13.23 15.24
N LEU A 15 9.79 13.12 14.21
CA LEU A 15 10.86 14.09 13.98
C LEU A 15 10.33 15.46 13.56
N LEU A 16 9.27 15.54 12.76
CA LEU A 16 8.63 16.81 12.40
C LEU A 16 8.07 17.52 13.63
N VAL A 17 7.36 16.79 14.51
CA VAL A 17 6.84 17.36 15.76
C VAL A 17 7.97 17.84 16.64
N ALA A 18 9.04 17.05 16.80
CA ALA A 18 10.19 17.43 17.62
C ALA A 18 10.94 18.65 17.05
N LEU A 19 11.14 18.72 15.73
CA LEU A 19 11.77 19.85 15.05
C LEU A 19 10.90 21.12 15.13
N ALA A 20 9.57 20.99 14.96
CA ALA A 20 8.63 22.08 15.15
C ALA A 20 8.66 22.59 16.59
N ALA A 21 8.60 21.69 17.59
CA ALA A 21 8.72 22.04 18.99
C ALA A 21 10.06 22.74 19.28
N ASN A 22 11.17 22.25 18.72
CA ASN A 22 12.48 22.86 18.86
C ASN A 22 12.54 24.31 18.31
N THR A 23 11.86 24.58 17.19
CA THR A 23 11.77 25.92 16.61
C THR A 23 10.84 26.83 17.40
N MET A 24 9.71 26.32 17.89
CA MET A 24 8.78 27.09 18.72
C MET A 24 9.38 27.46 20.08
N LEU A 25 10.15 26.52 20.66
CA LEU A 25 10.79 26.69 21.97
C LEU A 25 12.18 27.33 21.90
N ARG A 26 12.51 28.05 20.83
CA ARG A 26 13.81 28.70 20.65
C ARG A 26 14.18 29.73 21.75
N ARG A 27 13.18 30.22 22.49
CA ARG A 27 13.37 31.11 23.65
C ARG A 27 13.59 30.37 24.97
N GLN A 28 13.36 29.07 24.99
CA GLN A 28 13.61 28.20 26.13
C GLN A 28 15.06 27.73 26.17
N SER A 29 15.48 27.12 27.31
CA SER A 29 16.85 26.68 27.50
C SER A 29 17.31 25.66 26.46
N ALA A 30 18.59 25.68 26.10
CA ALA A 30 19.20 24.72 25.18
C ALA A 30 19.11 23.29 25.72
N ALA A 31 19.16 23.13 27.05
CA ALA A 31 18.99 21.84 27.72
C ALA A 31 17.63 21.19 27.45
N LEU A 32 16.53 21.96 27.44
CA LEU A 32 15.18 21.46 27.12
C LEU A 32 15.09 21.04 25.64
N ARG A 33 15.57 21.88 24.75
CA ARG A 33 15.55 21.64 23.30
C ARG A 33 16.37 20.40 22.91
N HIS A 34 17.55 20.26 23.51
CA HIS A 34 18.37 19.04 23.36
C HIS A 34 17.62 17.81 23.85
N TRP A 35 16.93 17.88 25.01
CA TRP A 35 16.19 16.75 25.56
C TRP A 35 15.03 16.30 24.67
N ILE A 36 14.27 17.24 24.09
CA ILE A 36 13.18 16.94 23.14
C ILE A 36 13.72 16.18 21.93
N LEU A 37 14.82 16.64 21.33
CA LEU A 37 15.45 15.97 20.20
C LEU A 37 16.02 14.59 20.60
N THR A 38 16.58 14.46 21.80
CA THR A 38 17.07 13.18 22.34
C THR A 38 15.95 12.16 22.44
N VAL A 39 14.81 12.54 23.06
CA VAL A 39 13.67 11.63 23.20
C VAL A 39 13.11 11.24 21.82
N ALA A 40 13.00 12.21 20.90
CA ALA A 40 12.51 11.93 19.55
C ALA A 40 13.40 10.95 18.78
N ILE A 41 14.72 11.13 18.86
CA ILE A 41 15.70 10.23 18.22
C ILE A 41 15.65 8.84 18.84
N LEU A 42 15.56 8.73 20.17
CA LEU A 42 15.45 7.45 20.85
C LEU A 42 14.11 6.75 20.53
N SER A 43 13.00 7.49 20.47
CA SER A 43 11.70 6.97 20.05
C SER A 43 11.74 6.48 18.59
N ALA A 44 12.33 7.24 17.69
CA ALA A 44 12.49 6.87 16.29
C ALA A 44 13.39 5.62 16.11
N LEU A 45 14.41 5.47 16.96
CA LEU A 45 15.28 4.29 16.95
C LEU A 45 14.56 3.05 17.50
N ALA A 46 13.67 3.22 18.48
CA ALA A 46 12.90 2.13 19.08
C ALA A 46 11.69 1.70 18.22
N ALA A 47 11.19 2.57 17.34
CA ALA A 47 9.97 2.34 16.56
C ALA A 47 9.94 0.99 15.81
N PRO A 48 10.99 0.57 15.06
CA PRO A 48 10.97 -0.70 14.34
C PRO A 48 10.87 -1.92 15.27
N ALA A 49 11.51 -1.85 16.45
CA ALA A 49 11.44 -2.93 17.45
C ALA A 49 10.06 -3.00 18.12
N LEU A 50 9.44 -1.85 18.35
CA LEU A 50 8.09 -1.76 18.89
C LEU A 50 7.04 -2.32 17.91
N GLU A 51 7.15 -1.99 16.62
CA GLU A 51 6.27 -2.55 15.58
C GLU A 51 6.35 -4.07 15.47
N LEU A 52 7.56 -4.64 15.68
CA LEU A 52 7.75 -6.10 15.69
C LEU A 52 7.24 -6.76 16.96
N ALA A 53 7.27 -6.06 18.11
CA ALA A 53 6.93 -6.60 19.42
C ALA A 53 5.45 -6.41 19.79
N MET A 54 4.79 -5.39 19.24
CA MET A 54 3.37 -5.16 19.52
C MET A 54 2.50 -6.06 18.65
N PRO A 55 1.61 -6.90 19.27
CA PRO A 55 0.54 -7.53 18.52
C PRO A 55 -0.32 -6.41 17.90
N THR A 56 -0.73 -6.59 16.64
CA THR A 56 -1.64 -5.68 15.93
C THR A 56 -2.95 -5.56 16.70
N TRP A 57 -3.04 -4.57 17.57
CA TRP A 57 -4.27 -4.24 18.27
C TRP A 57 -5.16 -3.52 17.26
N THR A 58 -6.12 -4.25 16.69
CA THR A 58 -7.21 -3.65 15.94
C THR A 58 -8.17 -3.01 16.94
N LEU A 59 -8.00 -1.74 17.21
CA LEU A 59 -9.04 -0.96 17.88
C LEU A 59 -10.26 -0.95 16.94
N PRO A 60 -11.46 -1.35 17.41
CA PRO A 60 -12.66 -1.19 16.60
C PRO A 60 -12.83 0.31 16.31
N ALA A 61 -12.80 0.65 15.02
CA ALA A 61 -13.05 2.02 14.59
C ALA A 61 -14.40 2.48 15.16
N PRO A 62 -14.49 3.67 15.79
CA PRO A 62 -15.78 4.20 16.18
C PRO A 62 -16.66 4.30 14.94
N ALA A 63 -17.84 3.66 14.98
CA ALA A 63 -18.79 3.71 13.90
C ALA A 63 -19.11 5.18 13.58
N SER A 64 -18.55 5.68 12.50
CA SER A 64 -18.84 7.03 12.02
C SER A 64 -20.28 7.08 11.54
N ARG A 65 -21.18 7.58 12.38
CA ARG A 65 -22.63 7.78 12.11
C ARG A 65 -22.91 8.96 11.17
N TRP A 66 -21.98 9.36 10.31
CA TRP A 66 -22.18 10.51 9.42
C TRP A 66 -21.67 10.22 8.01
N ALA A 67 -22.45 9.46 7.24
CA ALA A 67 -22.46 9.52 5.79
C ALA A 67 -23.82 9.06 5.28
N THR A 68 -24.80 9.92 5.41
CA THR A 68 -26.03 9.83 4.63
C THR A 68 -25.68 10.27 3.22
N THR A 69 -25.29 9.34 2.37
CA THR A 69 -25.19 9.63 0.94
C THR A 69 -26.60 9.59 0.38
N VAL A 70 -27.16 10.76 0.14
CA VAL A 70 -28.38 10.95 -0.65
C VAL A 70 -28.05 10.46 -2.06
N VAL A 71 -28.58 9.30 -2.42
CA VAL A 71 -28.57 8.82 -3.80
C VAL A 71 -29.73 9.48 -4.50
N ALA A 72 -29.44 10.42 -5.40
CA ALA A 72 -30.40 10.98 -6.32
C ALA A 72 -30.90 9.86 -7.28
N PRO A 73 -32.22 9.74 -7.55
CA PRO A 73 -32.72 8.79 -8.51
C PRO A 73 -32.55 9.35 -9.93
N GLY A 74 -31.84 8.60 -10.76
CA GLY A 74 -31.84 8.85 -12.21
C GLY A 74 -30.47 8.96 -12.83
N THR A 75 -29.93 7.82 -13.23
CA THR A 75 -29.23 7.64 -14.50
C THR A 75 -29.10 6.14 -14.75
N LEU A 76 -29.97 5.60 -15.56
CA LEU A 76 -29.79 4.31 -16.22
C LEU A 76 -28.62 4.46 -17.21
N ALA A 77 -27.42 4.12 -16.77
CA ALA A 77 -26.33 3.91 -17.70
C ALA A 77 -26.54 2.54 -18.37
N VAL A 78 -26.96 2.58 -19.61
CA VAL A 78 -26.93 1.45 -20.54
C VAL A 78 -25.47 1.07 -20.71
N PHE A 79 -25.03 -0.02 -20.08
CA PHE A 79 -23.75 -0.62 -20.39
C PHE A 79 -23.92 -1.47 -21.64
N GLU A 80 -23.45 -0.95 -22.77
CA GLU A 80 -23.14 -1.75 -23.95
C GLU A 80 -22.15 -2.85 -23.54
N SER A 81 -22.61 -4.09 -23.57
CA SER A 81 -21.75 -5.25 -23.44
C SER A 81 -20.96 -5.41 -24.72
N ILE A 82 -19.70 -5.02 -24.66
CA ILE A 82 -18.71 -5.40 -25.66
C ILE A 82 -18.44 -6.90 -25.48
N VAL A 83 -19.11 -7.70 -26.25
CA VAL A 83 -18.78 -9.11 -26.44
C VAL A 83 -17.59 -9.15 -27.39
N SER A 84 -16.38 -9.16 -26.85
CA SER A 84 -15.22 -9.53 -27.63
C SER A 84 -15.11 -11.06 -27.59
N SER A 85 -15.60 -11.66 -28.67
CA SER A 85 -15.39 -13.07 -29.00
C SER A 85 -14.00 -13.19 -29.65
N ASP A 86 -13.00 -13.59 -28.88
CA ASP A 86 -11.76 -14.12 -29.42
C ASP A 86 -11.38 -15.38 -28.64
N ALA A 87 -11.96 -16.49 -29.13
CA ALA A 87 -11.48 -17.81 -28.81
C ALA A 87 -10.29 -18.12 -29.74
N ILE A 88 -9.08 -17.81 -29.27
CA ILE A 88 -7.86 -18.37 -29.89
C ILE A 88 -7.46 -19.59 -29.08
N THR A 89 -7.77 -20.73 -29.62
CA THR A 89 -7.22 -22.04 -29.25
C THR A 89 -5.72 -22.03 -29.61
N SER A 90 -4.85 -21.89 -28.65
CA SER A 90 -3.44 -22.22 -28.79
C SER A 90 -3.08 -23.35 -27.83
N THR A 91 -3.15 -24.57 -28.32
CA THR A 91 -2.39 -25.70 -27.80
C THR A 91 -0.91 -25.44 -28.05
N GLY A 92 -0.23 -25.00 -26.98
CA GLY A 92 1.21 -24.83 -26.96
C GLY A 92 1.70 -25.11 -25.56
N THR A 93 2.02 -26.40 -25.28
CA THR A 93 2.80 -26.80 -24.12
C THR A 93 4.22 -26.27 -24.27
N GLY A 94 4.41 -24.98 -23.98
CA GLY A 94 5.70 -24.37 -23.78
C GLY A 94 5.81 -23.97 -22.31
N SER A 95 6.57 -24.76 -21.53
CA SER A 95 6.99 -24.32 -20.20
C SER A 95 7.86 -23.06 -20.36
N VAL A 96 7.22 -21.89 -20.29
CA VAL A 96 7.96 -20.65 -20.12
C VAL A 96 8.63 -20.74 -18.75
N ARG A 97 9.94 -21.04 -18.76
CA ARG A 97 10.81 -20.76 -17.62
C ARG A 97 10.58 -19.30 -17.27
N GLN A 98 9.78 -19.06 -16.24
CA GLN A 98 9.77 -17.76 -15.57
C GLN A 98 11.18 -17.58 -15.00
N SER A 99 12.01 -16.83 -15.69
CA SER A 99 13.20 -16.23 -15.10
C SER A 99 12.72 -15.48 -13.85
N PRO A 100 13.41 -15.59 -12.70
CA PRO A 100 13.04 -14.88 -11.50
C PRO A 100 13.18 -13.37 -11.80
N GLY A 101 12.10 -12.75 -12.25
CA GLY A 101 12.03 -11.33 -12.47
C GLY A 101 12.28 -10.65 -11.13
N PHE A 102 13.43 -9.97 -10.99
CA PHE A 102 13.75 -9.16 -9.83
C PHE A 102 12.65 -8.11 -9.69
N SER A 103 11.75 -8.33 -8.73
CA SER A 103 10.71 -7.36 -8.43
C SER A 103 11.37 -6.06 -7.96
N LEU A 104 10.94 -4.91 -8.50
CA LEU A 104 11.41 -3.59 -8.04
C LEU A 104 11.33 -3.46 -6.49
N LYS A 105 10.33 -4.10 -5.87
CA LYS A 105 10.16 -4.14 -4.42
C LYS A 105 11.31 -4.86 -3.70
N THR A 106 11.78 -5.98 -4.24
CA THR A 106 12.94 -6.72 -3.71
C THR A 106 14.24 -5.95 -3.92
N ALA A 107 14.41 -5.30 -5.06
CA ALA A 107 15.59 -4.45 -5.33
C ALA A 107 15.68 -3.26 -4.36
N LEU A 108 14.57 -2.57 -4.11
CA LEU A 108 14.51 -1.45 -3.16
C LEU A 108 14.80 -1.90 -1.72
N LEU A 109 14.25 -3.03 -1.28
CA LEU A 109 14.51 -3.59 0.04
C LEU A 109 15.98 -3.99 0.20
N ALA A 110 16.54 -4.66 -0.80
CA ALA A 110 17.93 -5.07 -0.80
C ALA A 110 18.88 -3.84 -0.78
N GLY A 111 18.59 -2.81 -1.56
CA GLY A 111 19.33 -1.55 -1.56
C GLY A 111 19.29 -0.84 -0.21
N TRP A 112 18.14 -0.78 0.42
CA TRP A 112 17.99 -0.20 1.75
C TRP A 112 18.78 -0.96 2.81
N LEU A 113 18.67 -2.30 2.82
CA LEU A 113 19.43 -3.15 3.74
C LEU A 113 20.94 -3.02 3.52
N ALA A 114 21.40 -3.06 2.28
CA ALA A 114 22.82 -2.94 1.95
C ALA A 114 23.38 -1.58 2.38
N GLY A 115 22.66 -0.47 2.12
CA GLY A 115 23.06 0.86 2.56
C GLY A 115 23.09 1.00 4.08
N GLY A 116 22.07 0.49 4.78
CA GLY A 116 22.01 0.51 6.25
C GLY A 116 23.11 -0.33 6.91
N LEU A 117 23.30 -1.57 6.43
CA LEU A 117 24.37 -2.46 6.93
C LEU A 117 25.77 -1.88 6.65
N GLY A 118 25.97 -1.31 5.46
CA GLY A 118 27.21 -0.64 5.12
C GLY A 118 27.51 0.55 6.04
N ALA A 119 26.51 1.41 6.27
CA ALA A 119 26.64 2.54 7.19
C ALA A 119 26.90 2.09 8.64
N LEU A 120 26.21 1.04 9.10
CA LEU A 120 26.41 0.47 10.43
C LEU A 120 27.80 -0.14 10.59
N ALA A 121 28.31 -0.83 9.56
CA ALA A 121 29.67 -1.37 9.55
C ALA A 121 30.71 -0.25 9.63
N LEU A 122 30.49 0.87 8.93
CA LEU A 122 31.35 2.06 9.02
C LEU A 122 31.33 2.67 10.42
N LEU A 123 30.15 2.80 11.03
CA LEU A 123 30.00 3.27 12.41
C LEU A 123 30.75 2.35 13.39
N ALA A 124 30.56 1.06 13.28
CA ALA A 124 31.27 0.07 14.10
C ALA A 124 32.78 0.16 13.93
N ALA A 125 33.25 0.29 12.69
CA ALA A 125 34.69 0.48 12.39
C ALA A 125 35.24 1.77 13.03
N GLN A 126 34.49 2.88 13.01
CA GLN A 126 34.86 4.13 13.67
C GLN A 126 34.98 3.96 15.20
N LEU A 127 34.00 3.29 15.83
CA LEU A 127 34.04 3.02 17.26
C LEU A 127 35.22 2.11 17.65
N VAL A 128 35.50 1.08 16.84
CA VAL A 128 36.69 0.22 17.05
C VAL A 128 37.97 0.99 16.88
N ARG A 129 38.08 1.87 15.86
CA ARG A 129 39.24 2.75 15.68
C ARG A 129 39.43 3.67 16.88
N LEU A 130 38.38 4.29 17.37
CA LEU A 130 38.41 5.14 18.56
C LEU A 130 38.90 4.37 19.78
N LYS A 131 38.37 3.15 20.02
CA LYS A 131 38.84 2.26 21.10
C LYS A 131 40.31 1.85 20.96
N ARG A 132 40.76 1.58 19.74
CA ARG A 132 42.18 1.27 19.48
C ARG A 132 43.09 2.50 19.72
N LEU A 133 42.61 3.69 19.28
CA LEU A 133 43.32 4.95 19.53
C LEU A 133 43.47 5.21 21.02
N SER A 134 42.37 5.10 21.80
CA SER A 134 42.39 5.35 23.25
C SER A 134 43.36 4.45 24.03
N ARG A 135 43.65 3.24 23.49
CA ARG A 135 44.64 2.33 24.09
C ARG A 135 46.10 2.69 23.76
N ARG A 136 46.33 3.51 22.74
CA ARG A 136 47.69 3.94 22.29
C ARG A 136 48.09 5.31 22.82
N LEU A 137 47.10 6.05 23.35
CA LEU A 137 47.34 7.37 23.90
C LEU A 137 47.94 7.27 25.30
N SER A 138 48.84 8.18 25.61
CA SER A 138 49.43 8.26 26.94
C SER A 138 48.50 9.01 27.90
N PRO A 139 48.36 8.53 29.13
CA PRO A 139 47.64 9.30 30.16
C PRO A 139 48.45 10.57 30.47
N VAL A 140 47.77 11.59 30.93
CA VAL A 140 48.38 12.80 31.44
C VAL A 140 48.76 12.55 32.90
N ASP A 141 50.04 12.69 33.23
CA ASP A 141 50.57 12.44 34.58
C ASP A 141 50.84 13.73 35.36
N ASP A 142 50.50 14.91 34.83
CA ASP A 142 50.71 16.20 35.49
C ASP A 142 49.74 16.35 36.69
N PRO A 143 50.23 16.41 37.93
CA PRO A 143 49.38 16.50 39.13
C PRO A 143 48.47 17.73 39.15
N ARG A 144 48.91 18.83 38.56
CA ARG A 144 48.15 20.08 38.45
C ARG A 144 46.88 19.91 37.63
N TRP A 145 46.99 19.19 36.53
CA TRP A 145 45.85 18.96 35.63
C TRP A 145 44.88 17.95 36.21
N LEU A 146 45.41 16.91 36.86
CA LEU A 146 44.55 15.92 37.51
C LEU A 146 43.78 16.55 38.68
N CYS A 147 44.41 17.47 39.44
CA CYS A 147 43.73 18.21 40.49
C CYS A 147 42.61 19.12 39.94
N LEU A 148 42.88 19.84 38.83
CA LEU A 148 41.88 20.68 38.17
C LEU A 148 40.72 19.85 37.58
N LEU A 149 41.04 18.70 36.99
CA LEU A 149 40.03 17.76 36.47
C LEU A 149 39.14 17.26 37.60
N ASP A 150 39.71 16.80 38.70
CA ASP A 150 38.98 16.27 39.84
C ASP A 150 38.10 17.34 40.51
N ALA A 151 38.66 18.51 40.77
CA ALA A 151 37.93 19.65 41.30
C ALA A 151 36.73 20.04 40.41
N THR A 152 36.95 20.11 39.09
CA THR A 152 35.89 20.46 38.13
C THR A 152 34.86 19.33 38.03
N ALA A 153 35.27 18.06 38.01
CA ALA A 153 34.40 16.91 37.99
C ALA A 153 33.49 16.88 39.24
N HIS A 154 34.03 17.27 40.40
CA HIS A 154 33.28 17.36 41.66
C HIS A 154 32.21 18.45 41.61
N ILE A 155 32.51 19.61 41.03
CA ILE A 155 31.54 20.71 40.81
C ILE A 155 30.36 20.20 39.98
N PHE A 156 30.61 19.40 38.94
CA PHE A 156 29.57 18.83 38.08
C PHE A 156 28.92 17.57 38.62
N GLY A 157 29.31 17.09 39.84
CA GLY A 157 28.76 15.90 40.47
C GLY A 157 29.07 14.61 39.71
N ILE A 158 30.18 14.56 38.96
CA ILE A 158 30.61 13.38 38.21
C ILE A 158 31.35 12.45 39.15
N ARG A 159 30.76 11.26 39.41
CA ARG A 159 31.34 10.24 40.30
C ARG A 159 32.15 9.18 39.56
N ARG A 160 32.09 9.17 38.24
CA ARG A 160 32.80 8.22 37.37
C ARG A 160 34.26 8.70 37.20
N PRO A 161 35.26 7.77 37.21
CA PRO A 161 36.63 8.16 36.92
C PRO A 161 36.71 8.61 35.46
N VAL A 162 37.23 9.82 35.24
CA VAL A 162 37.47 10.39 33.89
C VAL A 162 38.94 10.30 33.58
N ALA A 163 39.31 9.67 32.46
CA ALA A 163 40.69 9.57 32.02
C ALA A 163 41.07 10.81 31.17
N LEU A 164 42.17 11.43 31.50
CA LEU A 164 42.77 12.52 30.69
C LEU A 164 43.88 11.93 29.86
N LEU A 165 43.76 12.03 28.53
CA LEU A 165 44.68 11.45 27.55
C LEU A 165 45.34 12.57 26.72
N GLN A 166 46.59 12.43 26.38
CA GLN A 166 47.32 13.40 25.58
C GLN A 166 47.56 12.87 24.16
N SER A 167 47.28 13.73 23.16
CA SER A 167 47.60 13.47 21.76
C SER A 167 49.03 13.94 21.46
N GLY A 168 49.78 13.17 20.65
CA GLY A 168 51.08 13.60 20.11
C GLY A 168 50.99 14.65 18.99
N HIS A 169 49.76 14.96 18.52
CA HIS A 169 49.51 15.93 17.46
C HIS A 169 48.70 17.11 17.99
N PRO A 170 48.78 18.31 17.40
CA PRO A 170 47.91 19.43 17.69
C PRO A 170 46.48 19.02 17.26
N ALA A 171 45.75 18.46 18.18
CA ALA A 171 44.39 17.97 17.97
C ALA A 171 43.39 18.88 18.67
N THR A 172 42.14 18.83 18.24
CA THR A 172 41.03 19.38 18.96
C THR A 172 40.77 18.57 20.24
N VAL A 173 40.27 19.23 21.28
CA VAL A 173 39.82 18.53 22.50
C VAL A 173 38.61 17.70 22.14
N VAL A 174 38.54 16.45 22.56
CA VAL A 174 37.45 15.52 22.24
C VAL A 174 37.15 14.63 23.44
N THR A 175 35.87 14.48 23.74
CA THR A 175 35.37 13.60 24.82
C THR A 175 34.59 12.43 24.25
N TRP A 176 34.88 11.20 24.75
CA TRP A 176 34.16 9.97 24.40
C TRP A 176 34.06 9.01 25.57
N GLY A 177 33.19 8.03 25.42
CA GLY A 177 33.01 6.94 26.37
C GLY A 177 31.88 7.19 27.38
N PHE A 178 31.22 6.11 27.80
CA PHE A 178 30.10 6.15 28.74
C PHE A 178 30.49 5.66 30.13
N PHE A 179 31.04 4.46 30.26
CA PHE A 179 31.41 3.87 31.56
C PHE A 179 32.72 4.44 32.10
N ARG A 180 33.67 4.68 31.22
CA ARG A 180 34.97 5.31 31.51
C ARG A 180 35.19 6.44 30.52
N PRO A 181 34.66 7.64 30.80
CA PRO A 181 34.80 8.78 29.94
C PRO A 181 36.30 9.13 29.81
N SER A 182 36.70 9.50 28.61
CA SER A 182 38.06 9.91 28.29
C SER A 182 38.02 11.26 27.60
N ILE A 183 38.87 12.18 28.04
CA ILE A 183 39.06 13.51 27.45
C ILE A 183 40.43 13.52 26.79
N LEU A 184 40.49 13.77 25.49
CA LEU A 184 41.71 13.98 24.74
C LEU A 184 42.07 15.46 24.75
N VAL A 185 43.31 15.74 25.11
CA VAL A 185 43.86 17.11 25.06
C VAL A 185 45.02 17.14 24.08
N PRO A 186 45.27 18.28 23.40
CA PRO A 186 46.40 18.44 22.50
C PRO A 186 47.73 18.53 23.24
N SER A 187 48.83 18.33 22.56
CA SER A 187 50.18 18.35 23.16
C SER A 187 50.64 19.73 23.68
N ASP A 188 50.11 20.80 23.09
CA ASP A 188 50.41 22.19 23.45
C ASP A 188 49.67 22.70 24.71
N VAL A 189 48.79 21.88 25.30
CA VAL A 189 48.06 22.20 26.54
C VAL A 189 48.99 22.57 27.70
N ARG A 190 50.25 22.10 27.72
CA ARG A 190 51.24 22.46 28.74
C ARG A 190 51.50 23.97 28.83
N ASN A 191 51.23 24.69 27.74
CA ASN A 191 51.41 26.14 27.65
C ASN A 191 50.14 26.92 27.99
N TRP A 192 49.03 26.23 28.36
CA TRP A 192 47.76 26.87 28.68
C TRP A 192 47.77 27.41 30.12
N SER A 193 47.08 28.55 30.33
CA SER A 193 46.82 29.04 31.65
C SER A 193 45.81 28.12 32.38
N ASP A 194 45.87 28.12 33.73
CA ASP A 194 44.95 27.37 34.57
C ASP A 194 43.47 27.71 34.29
N GLU A 195 43.21 28.97 34.04
CA GLU A 195 41.92 29.49 33.70
C GLU A 195 41.38 28.89 32.39
N ARG A 196 42.19 28.91 31.34
CA ARG A 196 41.87 28.31 30.06
C ARG A 196 41.63 26.80 30.20
N LEU A 197 42.52 26.09 30.92
CA LEU A 197 42.38 24.68 31.18
C LEU A 197 41.10 24.34 31.93
N ARG A 198 40.76 25.13 32.99
CA ARG A 198 39.55 25.00 33.76
C ARG A 198 38.29 25.17 32.90
N ILE A 199 38.24 26.18 32.03
CA ILE A 199 37.14 26.46 31.13
C ILE A 199 36.92 25.30 30.14
N VAL A 200 38.03 24.81 29.51
CA VAL A 200 37.95 23.70 28.56
C VAL A 200 37.54 22.39 29.26
N LEU A 201 38.11 22.10 30.43
CA LEU A 201 37.70 20.91 31.21
C LEU A 201 36.23 21.01 31.65
N ALA A 202 35.76 22.19 32.05
CA ALA A 202 34.34 22.41 32.39
C ALA A 202 33.41 22.11 31.20
N HIS A 203 33.81 22.54 29.99
CA HIS A 203 33.05 22.24 28.77
C HIS A 203 33.00 20.74 28.48
N GLU A 204 34.14 20.06 28.48
CA GLU A 204 34.24 18.61 28.20
C GLU A 204 33.54 17.77 29.28
N LEU A 205 33.66 18.16 30.54
CA LEU A 205 32.96 17.50 31.66
C LEU A 205 31.45 17.74 31.59
N SER A 206 30.98 18.82 31.01
CA SER A 206 29.55 19.04 30.73
C SER A 206 29.00 17.97 29.79
N HIS A 207 29.73 17.60 28.75
CA HIS A 207 29.35 16.47 27.86
C HIS A 207 29.31 15.15 28.61
N VAL A 208 30.29 14.91 29.51
CA VAL A 208 30.30 13.69 30.36
C VAL A 208 29.09 13.65 31.29
N ARG A 209 28.76 14.75 31.98
CA ARG A 209 27.61 14.86 32.88
C ARG A 209 26.29 14.56 32.16
N ARG A 210 26.16 15.05 30.94
CA ARG A 210 24.94 14.94 30.10
C ARG A 210 24.85 13.63 29.35
N ASN A 211 25.93 12.84 29.31
CA ASN A 211 26.07 11.61 28.52
C ASN A 211 25.91 11.84 27.00
N ASP A 212 26.32 13.00 26.50
CA ASP A 212 26.11 13.40 25.11
C ASP A 212 26.71 12.42 24.11
N TRP A 213 27.84 11.75 24.47
CA TRP A 213 28.50 10.77 23.60
C TRP A 213 27.57 9.60 23.24
N ILE A 214 26.88 8.98 24.19
CA ILE A 214 25.98 7.85 23.90
C ILE A 214 24.76 8.30 23.10
N ILE A 215 24.28 9.52 23.35
CA ILE A 215 23.19 10.11 22.60
C ILE A 215 23.61 10.36 21.14
N GLN A 216 24.84 10.82 20.91
CA GLN A 216 25.42 11.00 19.58
C GLN A 216 25.60 9.66 18.84
N VAL A 217 26.01 8.60 19.54
CA VAL A 217 26.09 7.24 18.97
C VAL A 217 24.71 6.74 18.57
N ALA A 218 23.68 6.95 19.42
CA ALA A 218 22.30 6.60 19.09
C ALA A 218 21.78 7.38 17.88
N ALA A 219 22.07 8.68 17.79
CA ALA A 219 21.72 9.50 16.62
C ALA A 219 22.43 9.00 15.35
N SER A 220 23.69 8.57 15.46
CA SER A 220 24.44 7.98 14.34
C SER A 220 23.87 6.62 13.92
N ALA A 221 23.44 5.80 14.88
CA ALA A 221 22.76 4.53 14.57
C ALA A 221 21.42 4.78 13.83
N LEU A 222 20.66 5.79 14.25
CA LEU A 222 19.45 6.19 13.53
C LEU A 222 19.75 6.67 12.11
N GLN A 223 20.85 7.43 11.92
CA GLN A 223 21.31 7.85 10.60
C GLN A 223 21.74 6.67 9.71
N CYS A 224 22.30 5.62 10.29
CA CYS A 224 22.62 4.38 9.56
C CYS A 224 21.35 3.65 9.12
N LEU A 225 20.35 3.55 9.99
CA LEU A 225 19.09 2.86 9.71
C LEU A 225 18.24 3.61 8.66
N TYR A 226 18.20 4.94 8.76
CA TYR A 226 17.46 5.84 7.87
C TYR A 226 18.40 6.76 7.09
N TRP A 227 19.45 6.20 6.50
CA TRP A 227 20.52 6.92 5.81
C TRP A 227 20.03 7.84 4.69
N PHE A 228 18.94 7.49 4.05
CA PHE A 228 18.29 8.25 2.96
C PHE A 228 17.31 9.34 3.45
N HIS A 229 17.03 9.41 4.78
CA HIS A 229 15.95 10.23 5.31
C HIS A 229 16.45 11.62 5.76
N PRO A 230 16.07 12.74 5.09
CA PRO A 230 16.64 14.04 5.37
C PRO A 230 16.33 14.58 6.77
N LEU A 231 15.13 14.31 7.33
CA LEU A 231 14.76 14.78 8.67
C LEU A 231 15.65 14.18 9.75
N VAL A 232 16.12 12.95 9.59
CA VAL A 232 17.04 12.32 10.54
C VAL A 232 18.38 13.08 10.59
N TRP A 233 18.89 13.51 9.43
CA TRP A 233 20.12 14.31 9.36
C TRP A 233 19.92 15.71 9.96
N ILE A 234 18.77 16.35 9.72
CA ILE A 234 18.44 17.65 10.29
C ILE A 234 18.33 17.55 11.82
N ALA A 235 17.61 16.53 12.32
CA ALA A 235 17.45 16.29 13.76
C ALA A 235 18.80 16.02 14.45
N ALA A 236 19.65 15.17 13.85
CA ALA A 236 20.98 14.87 14.39
C ALA A 236 21.90 16.08 14.39
N ARG A 237 21.84 16.96 13.37
CA ARG A 237 22.55 18.25 13.39
C ARG A 237 22.00 19.19 14.45
N GLY A 238 20.67 19.28 14.58
CA GLY A 238 20.01 20.05 15.62
C GLY A 238 20.43 19.58 17.01
N LEU A 239 20.41 18.26 17.24
CA LEU A 239 20.82 17.64 18.49
C LEU A 239 22.25 18.06 18.89
N ARG A 240 23.22 17.97 17.96
CA ARG A 240 24.62 18.41 18.22
C ARG A 240 24.70 19.88 18.57
N ARG A 241 24.00 20.74 17.81
CA ARG A 241 23.98 22.18 18.05
C ARG A 241 23.43 22.54 19.43
N GLU A 242 22.33 21.90 19.83
CA GLU A 242 21.75 22.14 21.15
C GLU A 242 22.58 21.52 22.29
N ALA A 243 23.33 20.43 22.03
CA ALA A 243 24.29 19.89 22.98
C ALA A 243 25.40 20.88 23.28
N GLU A 244 26.03 21.46 22.24
CA GLU A 244 27.08 22.48 22.40
C GLU A 244 26.59 23.68 23.22
N ARG A 245 25.42 24.25 22.84
CA ARG A 245 24.83 25.37 23.57
C ARG A 245 24.55 25.06 25.02
N ALA A 246 24.01 23.87 25.30
CA ALA A 246 23.73 23.48 26.67
C ALA A 246 24.99 23.20 27.50
N CYS A 247 26.09 22.80 26.88
CA CYS A 247 27.39 22.70 27.54
C CYS A 247 27.99 24.09 27.80
N ASP A 248 27.86 25.00 26.85
CA ASP A 248 28.27 26.41 27.04
C ASP A 248 27.48 27.08 28.19
N ASP A 249 26.17 26.87 28.26
CA ASP A 249 25.33 27.38 29.36
C ASP A 249 25.81 26.84 30.71
N LEU A 250 26.16 25.55 30.82
CA LEU A 250 26.69 24.96 32.05
C LEU A 250 28.05 25.55 32.48
N VAL A 251 28.91 25.88 31.52
CA VAL A 251 30.17 26.57 31.81
C VAL A 251 29.92 27.97 32.36
N LEU A 252 28.99 28.72 31.76
CA LEU A 252 28.62 30.07 32.24
C LEU A 252 28.00 30.03 33.64
N GLU A 253 27.25 28.96 34.01
CA GLU A 253 26.71 28.73 35.36
C GLU A 253 27.84 28.63 36.42
N THR A 254 29.07 28.22 36.04
CA THR A 254 30.21 28.18 36.98
C THR A 254 30.78 29.56 37.33
N GLY A 255 30.20 30.63 36.80
CA GLY A 255 30.61 32.04 37.10
C GLY A 255 31.62 32.62 36.10
N VAL A 256 31.97 31.91 35.04
CA VAL A 256 32.83 32.43 33.97
C VAL A 256 32.05 33.46 33.16
N SER A 257 32.68 34.62 32.89
CA SER A 257 32.01 35.65 32.08
C SER A 257 31.88 35.23 30.61
N GLY A 258 30.77 35.61 29.95
CA GLY A 258 30.56 35.28 28.55
C GLY A 258 31.65 35.82 27.61
N HIS A 259 32.21 36.97 27.92
CA HIS A 259 33.32 37.60 27.14
C HIS A 259 34.63 36.78 27.25
N GLU A 260 34.98 36.41 28.46
CA GLU A 260 36.16 35.60 28.75
C GLU A 260 36.07 34.25 28.09
N TYR A 261 34.94 33.55 28.24
CA TYR A 261 34.73 32.25 27.62
C TYR A 261 34.76 32.34 26.09
N ALA A 262 34.10 33.35 25.48
CA ALA A 262 34.17 33.57 24.03
C ALA A 262 35.59 33.83 23.54
N GLY A 263 36.42 34.56 24.29
CA GLY A 263 37.81 34.82 24.00
C GLY A 263 38.64 33.52 23.99
N HIS A 264 38.47 32.65 24.99
CA HIS A 264 39.16 31.34 25.06
C HIS A 264 38.69 30.41 23.95
N LEU A 265 37.41 30.34 23.64
CA LEU A 265 36.88 29.54 22.57
C LEU A 265 37.40 29.95 21.19
N LEU A 266 37.49 31.26 20.94
CA LEU A 266 38.07 31.81 19.72
C LEU A 266 39.58 31.48 19.61
N ALA A 267 40.33 31.55 20.73
CA ALA A 267 41.75 31.17 20.75
C ALA A 267 41.97 29.69 20.44
N VAL A 268 41.13 28.79 20.97
CA VAL A 268 41.14 27.35 20.63
C VAL A 268 40.84 27.13 19.16
N ALA A 269 39.78 27.79 18.63
CA ALA A 269 39.42 27.66 17.23
C ALA A 269 40.50 28.17 16.26
N ARG A 270 41.18 29.27 16.59
CA ARG A 270 42.33 29.78 15.81
C ARG A 270 43.51 28.80 15.80
N ALA A 271 43.84 28.23 16.96
CA ALA A 271 44.90 27.23 17.05
C ALA A 271 44.56 25.96 16.23
N ALA A 272 43.29 25.51 16.25
CA ALA A 272 42.83 24.40 15.45
C ALA A 272 42.88 24.71 13.94
N SER A 273 42.51 25.92 13.52
CA SER A 273 42.50 26.34 12.11
C SER A 273 43.91 26.42 11.50
N SER A 274 44.93 26.82 12.29
CA SER A 274 46.30 26.90 11.83
C SER A 274 46.97 25.53 11.58
N SER A 275 46.37 24.46 12.13
CA SER A 275 46.85 23.08 11.99
C SER A 275 46.15 22.25 10.89
N LEU A 276 45.05 22.80 10.28
CA LEU A 276 44.25 22.12 9.25
C LEU A 276 44.91 22.24 7.87
N ARG A 277 44.94 21.13 7.11
CA ARG A 277 45.36 21.14 5.70
C ARG A 277 44.27 21.86 4.85
N PRO A 278 44.66 22.52 3.73
CA PRO A 278 43.73 23.29 2.88
C PRO A 278 42.61 22.47 2.26
N GLU A 279 42.73 21.14 2.25
CA GLU A 279 41.70 20.22 1.67
C GLU A 279 40.39 20.12 2.48
N SER A 280 40.37 20.71 3.69
CA SER A 280 39.18 20.68 4.58
C SER A 280 38.45 22.05 4.69
N ALA A 281 38.62 22.93 3.71
CA ALA A 281 38.02 24.28 3.72
C ALA A 281 36.49 24.27 3.92
N ALA A 282 35.77 23.31 3.35
CA ALA A 282 34.30 23.20 3.53
C ALA A 282 33.93 22.81 4.97
N ALA A 283 34.70 21.94 5.63
CA ALA A 283 34.53 21.57 7.02
C ALA A 283 34.86 22.75 7.96
N ALA A 284 35.90 23.52 7.60
CA ALA A 284 36.30 24.73 8.33
C ALA A 284 35.21 25.83 8.26
N MET A 285 34.58 26.04 7.10
CA MET A 285 33.49 27.00 6.93
C MET A 285 32.22 26.60 7.72
N ALA A 286 31.87 25.29 7.73
CA ALA A 286 30.75 24.78 8.54
C ALA A 286 31.04 24.92 10.04
N GLY A 287 32.28 24.73 10.46
CA GLY A 287 32.73 24.96 11.84
C GLY A 287 32.68 26.43 12.25
N ALA A 288 33.03 27.35 11.35
CA ALA A 288 33.02 28.79 11.62
C ALA A 288 31.60 29.32 11.89
N SER A 289 30.59 28.87 11.14
CA SER A 289 29.19 29.29 11.34
C SER A 289 28.62 28.84 12.70
N THR A 290 28.97 27.62 13.13
CA THR A 290 28.55 27.10 14.44
C THR A 290 29.25 27.82 15.59
N LEU A 291 30.52 28.19 15.43
CA LEU A 291 31.29 28.96 16.40
C LEU A 291 30.70 30.37 16.59
N GLU A 292 30.37 31.05 15.50
CA GLU A 292 29.72 32.38 15.55
C GLU A 292 28.37 32.32 16.29
N GLU A 293 27.54 31.31 16.03
CA GLU A 293 26.28 31.12 16.74
C GLU A 293 26.51 30.89 18.25
N ARG A 294 27.53 30.11 18.64
CA ARG A 294 27.89 29.87 20.04
C ARG A 294 28.31 31.16 20.71
N ILE A 295 29.23 31.93 20.12
CA ILE A 295 29.72 33.21 20.66
C ILE A 295 28.58 34.18 20.81
N ARG A 296 27.68 34.33 19.82
CA ARG A 296 26.50 35.21 19.95
C ARG A 296 25.59 34.76 21.09
N ALA A 297 25.38 33.47 21.29
CA ALA A 297 24.58 32.95 22.38
C ALA A 297 25.20 33.23 23.75
N MET A 298 26.52 33.09 23.91
CA MET A 298 27.24 33.38 25.14
C MET A 298 27.15 34.85 25.53
N LEU A 299 27.24 35.76 24.56
CA LEU A 299 27.20 37.21 24.77
C LEU A 299 25.75 37.73 24.99
N ASN A 300 24.73 36.94 24.67
CA ASN A 300 23.34 37.35 24.83
C ASN A 300 22.85 37.06 26.25
N ILE A 301 22.73 38.11 27.08
CA ILE A 301 22.28 38.00 28.47
C ILE A 301 20.79 37.65 28.60
N GLY A 302 20.00 37.90 27.55
CA GLY A 302 18.54 37.63 27.56
C GLY A 302 18.12 36.20 27.27
N LEU A 303 19.07 35.29 27.06
CA LEU A 303 18.74 33.88 26.80
C LEU A 303 18.44 33.14 28.12
N ASN A 304 17.39 32.33 28.09
CA ASN A 304 17.10 31.42 29.21
C ASN A 304 18.14 30.29 29.23
N ARG A 305 18.89 30.23 30.35
CA ARG A 305 19.91 29.21 30.63
C ARG A 305 19.51 28.26 31.75
N ASP A 306 18.24 28.31 32.21
CA ASP A 306 17.82 27.51 33.33
C ASP A 306 18.07 26.03 33.11
N PRO A 307 18.59 25.31 34.09
CA PRO A 307 18.81 23.87 33.99
C PRO A 307 17.47 23.14 33.84
N LEU A 308 17.47 22.06 33.04
CA LEU A 308 16.27 21.28 32.80
C LEU A 308 15.77 20.59 34.09
N THR A 309 14.65 21.09 34.61
CA THR A 309 14.02 20.56 35.81
C THR A 309 13.49 19.12 35.58
N ARG A 310 13.33 18.35 36.68
CA ARG A 310 12.75 17.00 36.61
C ARG A 310 11.33 17.01 36.01
N ARG A 311 10.53 18.03 36.36
CA ARG A 311 9.19 18.23 35.80
C ARG A 311 9.22 18.53 34.28
N GLY A 312 10.14 19.39 33.86
CA GLY A 312 10.33 19.70 32.43
C GLY A 312 10.76 18.47 31.61
N ARG A 313 11.62 17.62 32.17
CA ARG A 313 11.99 16.34 31.54
C ARG A 313 10.79 15.41 31.37
N VAL A 314 10.01 15.18 32.41
CA VAL A 314 8.83 14.32 32.37
C VAL A 314 7.79 14.87 31.38
N ALA A 315 7.48 16.15 31.46
CA ALA A 315 6.49 16.80 30.58
C ALA A 315 6.88 16.70 29.10
N SER A 316 8.15 17.00 28.77
CA SER A 316 8.62 16.92 27.38
C SER A 316 8.72 15.47 26.86
N THR A 317 9.07 14.51 27.73
CA THR A 317 9.06 13.09 27.38
C THR A 317 7.65 12.59 27.09
N LEU A 318 6.69 12.96 27.95
CA LEU A 318 5.28 12.63 27.73
C LEU A 318 4.74 13.28 26.46
N PHE A 319 5.07 14.54 26.20
CA PHE A 319 4.66 15.23 24.96
C PHE A 319 5.15 14.50 23.71
N VAL A 320 6.45 14.18 23.62
CA VAL A 320 7.01 13.46 22.48
C VAL A 320 6.45 12.03 22.41
N GLY A 321 6.26 11.36 23.55
CA GLY A 321 5.66 10.01 23.62
C GLY A 321 4.22 9.99 23.12
N ILE A 322 3.39 10.95 23.52
CA ILE A 322 2.01 11.11 23.03
C ILE A 322 2.02 11.38 21.51
N ALA A 323 2.91 12.25 21.03
CA ALA A 323 3.05 12.54 19.61
C ALA A 323 3.47 11.27 18.81
N ALA A 324 4.37 10.45 19.36
CA ALA A 324 4.79 9.19 18.75
C ALA A 324 3.64 8.18 18.71
N ILE A 325 2.87 8.04 19.80
CA ILE A 325 1.68 7.17 19.83
C ILE A 325 0.62 7.67 18.84
N ALA A 326 0.36 8.98 18.79
CA ALA A 326 -0.59 9.55 17.85
C ALA A 326 -0.17 9.31 16.39
N ALA A 327 1.11 9.44 16.07
CA ALA A 327 1.65 9.11 14.74
C ALA A 327 1.42 7.63 14.40
N ALA A 328 1.80 6.72 15.29
CA ALA A 328 1.62 5.28 15.11
C ALA A 328 0.13 4.88 14.96
N THR A 329 -0.79 5.52 15.69
CA THR A 329 -2.23 5.27 15.55
C THR A 329 -2.80 5.80 14.24
N PHE A 330 -2.27 6.91 13.71
CA PHE A 330 -2.70 7.46 12.43
C PHE A 330 -2.29 6.58 11.24
N THR A 331 -1.09 5.99 11.29
CA THR A 331 -0.63 5.06 10.24
C THR A 331 -1.31 3.69 10.36
N VAL A 332 -1.58 3.21 11.56
CA VAL A 332 -2.37 1.99 11.81
C VAL A 332 -3.81 2.15 11.32
N GLY A 333 -4.42 3.34 11.44
CA GLY A 333 -5.75 3.63 10.88
C GLY A 333 -5.82 3.46 9.36
N THR A 334 -4.76 3.77 8.61
CA THR A 334 -4.67 3.53 7.17
C THR A 334 -4.31 2.08 6.81
N ALA A 335 -3.66 1.33 7.70
CA ALA A 335 -3.35 -0.09 7.52
C ALA A 335 -4.46 -1.01 8.05
N ALA A 336 -5.22 -0.59 9.05
CA ALA A 336 -6.33 -1.34 9.65
C ALA A 336 -7.66 -1.23 8.86
N GLN A 337 -7.68 -0.56 7.72
CA GLN A 337 -8.74 -0.71 6.72
C GLN A 337 -8.65 -2.02 5.92
N SER A 338 -8.03 -3.05 6.47
CA SER A 338 -8.27 -4.45 6.06
C SER A 338 -9.62 -4.95 6.62
N GLY A 339 -10.61 -4.07 6.67
CA GLY A 339 -11.98 -4.45 6.96
C GLY A 339 -12.42 -5.46 5.92
N LEU A 340 -12.94 -6.60 6.37
CA LEU A 340 -13.59 -7.56 5.49
C LEU A 340 -14.73 -6.84 4.76
N GLY A 341 -14.78 -7.00 3.46
CA GLY A 341 -15.86 -6.47 2.63
C GLY A 341 -17.08 -7.36 2.65
N SER A 342 -18.18 -6.89 2.06
CA SER A 342 -19.35 -7.72 1.76
C SER A 342 -19.82 -7.47 0.33
N VAL A 343 -20.18 -8.53 -0.36
CA VAL A 343 -20.75 -8.49 -1.72
C VAL A 343 -22.17 -9.00 -1.65
N SER A 344 -23.11 -8.20 -2.12
CA SER A 344 -24.51 -8.56 -2.26
C SER A 344 -24.92 -8.38 -3.73
N ALA A 345 -25.56 -9.39 -4.30
CA ALA A 345 -26.06 -9.35 -5.68
C ALA A 345 -27.55 -9.69 -5.69
N THR A 346 -28.35 -8.82 -6.29
CA THR A 346 -29.77 -9.10 -6.56
C THR A 346 -29.91 -9.49 -8.02
N VAL A 347 -30.50 -10.63 -8.28
CA VAL A 347 -30.61 -11.21 -9.62
C VAL A 347 -32.01 -11.12 -10.14
N TYR A 348 -32.15 -10.62 -11.38
CA TYR A 348 -33.41 -10.42 -12.09
C TYR A 348 -33.41 -11.16 -13.42
N ASP A 349 -34.59 -11.45 -13.93
CA ASP A 349 -34.80 -11.83 -15.33
C ASP A 349 -34.92 -10.60 -16.24
N GLN A 350 -34.97 -10.82 -17.57
CA GLN A 350 -35.16 -9.73 -18.55
C GLN A 350 -36.49 -8.99 -18.45
N ALA A 351 -37.48 -9.56 -17.78
CA ALA A 351 -38.78 -8.94 -17.53
C ALA A 351 -38.84 -8.17 -16.19
N GLY A 352 -37.69 -8.14 -15.43
CA GLY A 352 -37.58 -7.48 -14.13
C GLY A 352 -38.09 -8.33 -12.97
N GLY A 353 -38.40 -9.60 -13.19
CA GLY A 353 -38.78 -10.54 -12.13
C GLY A 353 -37.58 -11.00 -11.32
N ILE A 354 -37.73 -11.16 -10.02
CA ILE A 354 -36.69 -11.62 -9.10
C ILE A 354 -36.43 -13.11 -9.34
N LEU A 355 -35.13 -13.49 -9.40
CA LEU A 355 -34.72 -14.87 -9.62
C LEU A 355 -34.21 -15.53 -8.34
N PRO A 356 -34.99 -16.36 -7.64
CA PRO A 356 -34.53 -17.18 -6.54
C PRO A 356 -33.78 -18.42 -7.04
N ALA A 357 -32.98 -19.04 -6.16
CA ALA A 357 -32.22 -20.27 -6.41
C ALA A 357 -31.19 -20.20 -7.55
N VAL A 358 -30.78 -19.01 -7.97
CA VAL A 358 -29.65 -18.84 -8.90
C VAL A 358 -28.38 -19.32 -8.23
N GLN A 359 -27.68 -20.27 -8.83
CA GLN A 359 -26.39 -20.73 -8.34
C GLN A 359 -25.34 -19.65 -8.57
N VAL A 360 -24.66 -19.26 -7.51
CA VAL A 360 -23.63 -18.21 -7.52
C VAL A 360 -22.31 -18.81 -7.05
N ALA A 361 -21.31 -18.80 -7.91
CA ALA A 361 -19.94 -19.15 -7.58
C ALA A 361 -19.10 -17.87 -7.58
N VAL A 362 -18.40 -17.58 -6.48
CA VAL A 362 -17.54 -16.41 -6.31
C VAL A 362 -16.11 -16.91 -6.13
N LYS A 363 -15.20 -16.53 -7.04
CA LYS A 363 -13.81 -16.96 -7.02
C LYS A 363 -12.89 -15.74 -6.88
N GLN A 364 -12.04 -15.73 -5.86
CA GLN A 364 -11.00 -14.72 -5.72
C GLN A 364 -9.88 -14.97 -6.74
N LEU A 365 -9.57 -13.99 -7.56
CA LEU A 365 -8.63 -14.14 -8.67
C LEU A 365 -7.17 -14.29 -8.21
N GLU A 366 -6.79 -13.66 -7.09
CA GLU A 366 -5.42 -13.70 -6.57
C GLU A 366 -5.09 -15.00 -5.83
N THR A 367 -6.03 -15.52 -5.04
CA THR A 367 -5.79 -16.69 -4.17
C THR A 367 -6.42 -17.97 -4.69
N GLY A 368 -7.33 -17.87 -5.66
CA GLY A 368 -8.11 -19.00 -6.16
C GLY A 368 -9.21 -19.50 -5.21
N ARG A 369 -9.40 -18.84 -4.07
CA ARG A 369 -10.43 -19.24 -3.08
C ARG A 369 -11.83 -19.07 -3.67
N ALA A 370 -12.66 -20.11 -3.57
CA ALA A 370 -13.99 -20.13 -4.12
C ALA A 370 -15.05 -20.24 -3.00
N TYR A 371 -16.17 -19.55 -3.21
CA TYR A 371 -17.36 -19.57 -2.37
C TYR A 371 -18.55 -19.90 -3.26
N ASN A 372 -19.40 -20.82 -2.85
CA ASN A 372 -20.59 -21.21 -3.59
C ASN A 372 -21.84 -20.97 -2.74
N GLY A 373 -22.91 -20.60 -3.39
CA GLY A 373 -24.19 -20.37 -2.75
C GLY A 373 -25.31 -20.20 -3.78
N ALA A 374 -26.49 -19.84 -3.32
CA ALA A 374 -27.63 -19.57 -4.19
C ALA A 374 -28.36 -18.30 -3.72
N THR A 375 -29.10 -17.64 -4.62
CA THR A 375 -30.00 -16.54 -4.27
C THR A 375 -31.17 -17.02 -3.42
N ASP A 376 -31.57 -16.21 -2.46
CA ASP A 376 -32.69 -16.47 -1.59
C ASP A 376 -34.07 -16.23 -2.30
N ARG A 377 -35.17 -16.32 -1.54
CA ARG A 377 -36.55 -16.09 -2.06
C ARG A 377 -36.75 -14.68 -2.60
N THR A 378 -35.89 -13.73 -2.22
CA THR A 378 -35.93 -12.33 -2.69
C THR A 378 -34.94 -12.08 -3.81
N GLY A 379 -34.35 -13.14 -4.38
CA GLY A 379 -33.35 -13.05 -5.45
C GLY A 379 -32.02 -12.47 -5.01
N VAL A 380 -31.75 -12.42 -3.71
CA VAL A 380 -30.51 -11.81 -3.16
C VAL A 380 -29.51 -12.90 -2.77
N TYR A 381 -28.31 -12.79 -3.27
CA TYR A 381 -27.14 -13.50 -2.77
C TYR A 381 -26.29 -12.53 -1.94
N SER A 382 -25.84 -12.94 -0.76
CA SER A 382 -24.94 -12.13 0.07
C SER A 382 -23.77 -12.95 0.57
N LEU A 383 -22.56 -12.45 0.33
CA LEU A 383 -21.31 -12.98 0.85
C LEU A 383 -20.72 -11.94 1.79
N ARG A 384 -20.57 -12.32 3.07
CA ARG A 384 -20.00 -11.47 4.12
C ARG A 384 -18.57 -11.90 4.43
N ASP A 385 -17.83 -11.00 5.04
CA ASP A 385 -16.48 -11.26 5.54
C ASP A 385 -15.48 -11.71 4.46
N VAL A 386 -15.58 -11.07 3.28
CA VAL A 386 -14.66 -11.29 2.16
C VAL A 386 -13.41 -10.43 2.29
N THR A 387 -12.25 -11.05 2.05
CA THR A 387 -10.98 -10.32 1.98
C THR A 387 -10.98 -9.36 0.79
N PRO A 388 -10.35 -8.18 0.90
CA PRO A 388 -10.21 -7.29 -0.24
C PRO A 388 -9.47 -7.95 -1.41
N GLY A 389 -9.89 -7.62 -2.65
CA GLY A 389 -9.32 -8.15 -3.88
C GLY A 389 -10.34 -8.27 -5.01
N ALA A 390 -9.88 -8.75 -6.16
CA ALA A 390 -10.72 -8.97 -7.32
C ALA A 390 -11.39 -10.34 -7.27
N TYR A 391 -12.71 -10.37 -7.50
CA TYR A 391 -13.53 -11.57 -7.47
C TYR A 391 -14.27 -11.76 -8.80
N GLU A 392 -14.27 -12.98 -9.34
CA GLU A 392 -15.12 -13.40 -10.44
C GLU A 392 -16.39 -14.04 -9.87
N LEU A 393 -17.53 -13.47 -10.21
CA LEU A 393 -18.86 -14.00 -9.89
C LEU A 393 -19.40 -14.72 -11.11
N THR A 394 -19.72 -16.00 -10.98
CA THR A 394 -20.41 -16.79 -12.03
C THR A 394 -21.80 -17.14 -11.55
N MET A 395 -22.81 -16.77 -12.31
CA MET A 395 -24.23 -17.00 -11.99
C MET A 395 -24.87 -17.87 -13.03
N SER A 396 -25.56 -18.91 -12.60
CA SER A 396 -26.24 -19.86 -13.48
C SER A 396 -27.58 -20.29 -12.93
N LEU A 397 -28.55 -20.42 -13.81
CA LEU A 397 -29.87 -20.96 -13.51
C LEU A 397 -30.35 -21.76 -14.74
N PRO A 398 -30.94 -22.96 -14.57
CA PRO A 398 -31.48 -23.73 -15.70
C PRO A 398 -32.47 -22.89 -16.52
N GLY A 399 -32.31 -22.86 -17.85
CA GLY A 399 -33.08 -22.03 -18.76
C GLY A 399 -32.56 -20.63 -19.00
N PHE A 400 -31.55 -20.18 -18.26
CA PHE A 400 -30.89 -18.89 -18.44
C PHE A 400 -29.45 -19.06 -18.89
N ALA A 401 -28.91 -18.05 -19.54
CA ALA A 401 -27.49 -18.00 -19.89
C ALA A 401 -26.64 -17.74 -18.64
N THR A 402 -25.49 -18.40 -18.56
CA THR A 402 -24.54 -18.16 -17.48
C THR A 402 -23.90 -16.78 -17.65
N VAL A 403 -23.95 -15.98 -16.59
CA VAL A 403 -23.35 -14.64 -16.56
C VAL A 403 -22.11 -14.65 -15.67
N LYS A 404 -21.02 -14.05 -16.17
CA LYS A 404 -19.79 -13.82 -15.41
C LYS A 404 -19.59 -12.32 -15.20
N ALA A 405 -19.26 -11.92 -13.99
CA ALA A 405 -18.97 -10.54 -13.63
C ALA A 405 -17.71 -10.46 -12.76
N VAL A 406 -16.86 -9.49 -12.99
CA VAL A 406 -15.70 -9.23 -12.13
C VAL A 406 -16.02 -8.05 -11.23
N VAL A 407 -15.74 -8.21 -9.93
CA VAL A 407 -16.00 -7.22 -8.89
C VAL A 407 -14.73 -7.01 -8.07
N ASP A 408 -14.31 -5.77 -7.90
CA ASP A 408 -13.20 -5.40 -7.03
C ASP A 408 -13.73 -4.99 -5.66
N VAL A 409 -13.35 -5.72 -4.61
CA VAL A 409 -13.78 -5.50 -3.24
C VAL A 409 -12.67 -4.77 -2.50
N ARG A 410 -12.93 -3.53 -2.09
CA ARG A 410 -12.03 -2.75 -1.27
C ARG A 410 -12.24 -3.04 0.22
N PRO A 411 -11.26 -2.72 1.08
CA PRO A 411 -11.42 -2.88 2.52
C PRO A 411 -12.65 -2.15 3.08
N GLY A 412 -13.55 -2.90 3.73
CA GLY A 412 -14.78 -2.36 4.32
C GLY A 412 -15.93 -2.06 3.36
N ASP A 413 -15.78 -2.36 2.06
CA ASP A 413 -16.83 -2.14 1.06
C ASP A 413 -18.07 -3.00 1.32
N ARG A 414 -19.24 -2.41 1.11
CA ARG A 414 -20.53 -3.09 1.04
C ARG A 414 -21.09 -2.94 -0.37
N LEU A 415 -20.64 -3.82 -1.26
CA LEU A 415 -21.03 -3.77 -2.65
C LEU A 415 -22.41 -4.38 -2.85
N GLN A 416 -23.31 -3.61 -3.45
CA GLN A 416 -24.61 -4.09 -3.92
C GLN A 416 -24.66 -3.98 -5.44
N ARG A 417 -24.99 -5.07 -6.12
CA ARG A 417 -25.09 -5.14 -7.57
C ARG A 417 -26.41 -5.74 -7.99
N SER A 418 -27.03 -5.18 -9.02
CA SER A 418 -28.16 -5.75 -9.71
C SER A 418 -27.66 -6.42 -10.99
N ILE A 419 -28.00 -7.69 -11.18
CA ILE A 419 -27.54 -8.49 -12.31
C ILE A 419 -28.75 -9.08 -13.01
N VAL A 420 -28.82 -8.91 -14.33
CA VAL A 420 -29.87 -9.49 -15.15
C VAL A 420 -29.36 -10.74 -15.82
N LEU A 421 -30.04 -11.89 -15.63
CA LEU A 421 -29.76 -13.11 -16.36
C LEU A 421 -30.59 -13.14 -17.65
N PRO A 422 -29.95 -13.15 -18.82
CA PRO A 422 -30.64 -13.36 -20.07
C PRO A 422 -31.10 -14.82 -20.21
N LEU A 423 -32.13 -15.06 -21.00
CA LEU A 423 -32.52 -16.41 -21.34
C LEU A 423 -31.43 -17.17 -22.08
N GLY A 424 -31.34 -18.47 -21.83
CA GLY A 424 -30.46 -19.37 -22.58
C GLY A 424 -30.92 -19.50 -24.04
N SER A 425 -29.98 -19.86 -24.93
CA SER A 425 -30.31 -20.20 -26.31
C SER A 425 -30.96 -21.57 -26.36
N ILE A 426 -31.98 -21.73 -27.23
CA ILE A 426 -32.59 -23.01 -27.52
C ILE A 426 -31.79 -23.71 -28.58
N GLU A 427 -31.41 -24.98 -28.36
CA GLU A 427 -30.70 -25.78 -29.32
C GLU A 427 -31.64 -26.78 -29.99
N GLU A 428 -31.69 -26.74 -31.33
CA GLU A 428 -32.48 -27.69 -32.16
C GLU A 428 -31.52 -28.42 -33.09
N THR A 429 -31.54 -29.75 -33.08
CA THR A 429 -30.71 -30.57 -33.96
C THR A 429 -31.58 -31.47 -34.83
N LEU A 430 -31.40 -31.40 -36.15
CA LEU A 430 -32.09 -32.20 -37.13
C LEU A 430 -31.10 -33.00 -37.99
N THR A 431 -31.49 -34.22 -38.36
CA THR A 431 -30.71 -35.06 -39.30
C THR A 431 -31.52 -35.27 -40.56
N VAL A 432 -30.96 -34.93 -41.72
CA VAL A 432 -31.55 -35.10 -43.05
C VAL A 432 -30.83 -36.20 -43.80
N VAL A 433 -31.55 -37.21 -44.26
CA VAL A 433 -30.99 -38.31 -45.06
C VAL A 433 -31.40 -38.11 -46.52
N GLY A 434 -30.45 -38.19 -47.45
CA GLY A 434 -30.67 -38.02 -48.88
C GLY A 434 -31.64 -39.10 -49.43
N GLY A 435 -32.49 -38.77 -50.46
CA GLY A 435 -33.37 -39.69 -51.18
C GLY A 435 -34.80 -39.84 -50.62
N GLY A 436 -35.27 -38.94 -49.78
CA GLY A 436 -36.68 -38.88 -49.35
C GLY A 436 -37.57 -38.21 -50.40
N THR A 437 -38.71 -38.86 -50.73
CA THR A 437 -39.76 -38.24 -51.56
C THR A 437 -40.26 -36.95 -50.93
N PRO A 438 -40.57 -35.90 -51.76
CA PRO A 438 -41.05 -34.63 -51.24
C PRO A 438 -42.39 -34.81 -50.54
N ASP A 439 -42.46 -34.44 -49.24
CA ASP A 439 -43.75 -34.30 -48.54
C ASP A 439 -44.45 -33.02 -49.05
N ALA A 440 -45.54 -33.24 -49.80
CA ALA A 440 -46.22 -32.18 -50.60
C ALA A 440 -47.15 -31.30 -49.74
N SER A 441 -47.03 -31.28 -48.44
CA SER A 441 -47.90 -30.53 -47.53
C SER A 441 -47.22 -29.34 -46.87
N ALA A 442 -46.74 -28.37 -47.69
CA ALA A 442 -46.43 -27.04 -47.17
C ALA A 442 -47.56 -26.07 -47.52
N PRO A 443 -48.23 -25.40 -46.59
CA PRO A 443 -49.23 -24.41 -46.90
C PRO A 443 -48.62 -23.20 -47.56
N ALA A 444 -49.15 -22.82 -48.72
CA ALA A 444 -48.61 -21.73 -49.55
C ALA A 444 -48.95 -20.30 -49.06
N SER A 445 -49.57 -20.13 -47.89
CA SER A 445 -49.86 -18.83 -47.32
C SER A 445 -49.84 -18.88 -45.78
N ARG A 446 -49.11 -17.96 -45.20
CA ARG A 446 -49.03 -17.77 -43.74
C ARG A 446 -50.42 -17.38 -43.19
N PRO A 447 -51.06 -18.17 -42.31
CA PRO A 447 -52.25 -17.69 -41.61
C PRO A 447 -51.86 -16.60 -40.62
N VAL A 448 -52.51 -15.44 -40.68
CA VAL A 448 -52.42 -14.43 -39.65
C VAL A 448 -53.03 -15.02 -38.38
N ARG A 449 -52.21 -15.39 -37.43
CA ARG A 449 -52.67 -15.82 -36.09
C ARG A 449 -52.90 -14.56 -35.25
N ASP A 450 -54.19 -14.27 -34.94
CA ASP A 450 -54.53 -13.40 -33.81
C ASP A 450 -54.14 -14.12 -32.51
N ILE A 451 -52.88 -13.93 -32.07
CA ILE A 451 -52.48 -14.33 -30.72
C ILE A 451 -52.85 -13.18 -29.81
N PRO A 452 -53.79 -13.37 -28.87
CA PRO A 452 -54.10 -12.32 -27.91
C PRO A 452 -52.86 -12.00 -27.09
N LEU A 453 -52.28 -10.83 -27.34
CA LEU A 453 -51.16 -10.32 -26.53
C LEU A 453 -51.67 -10.14 -25.09
N PRO A 454 -51.06 -10.76 -24.08
CA PRO A 454 -51.39 -10.44 -22.70
C PRO A 454 -51.12 -8.95 -22.52
N ARG A 455 -52.11 -8.21 -21.98
CA ARG A 455 -51.94 -6.81 -21.66
C ARG A 455 -50.78 -6.65 -20.68
N ALA A 456 -49.80 -5.82 -21.01
CA ALA A 456 -48.73 -5.43 -20.14
C ALA A 456 -49.34 -4.88 -18.83
N GLY A 457 -49.20 -5.63 -17.76
CA GLY A 457 -49.55 -5.19 -16.43
C GLY A 457 -48.56 -4.12 -15.98
N THR A 458 -49.00 -2.87 -15.95
CA THR A 458 -48.28 -1.77 -15.29
C THR A 458 -48.37 -1.98 -13.79
N GLY A 459 -47.33 -2.54 -13.19
CA GLY A 459 -47.26 -2.67 -11.74
C GLY A 459 -46.00 -3.40 -11.33
N TRP A 460 -45.05 -2.68 -10.84
CA TRP A 460 -43.90 -3.20 -10.05
C TRP A 460 -44.45 -3.76 -8.73
N SER A 461 -44.92 -4.99 -8.75
CA SER A 461 -45.15 -5.76 -7.54
C SER A 461 -44.14 -6.91 -7.61
N GLY A 462 -43.33 -7.10 -6.55
CA GLY A 462 -42.21 -8.04 -6.47
C GLY A 462 -42.57 -9.50 -6.76
N ASN A 463 -42.91 -9.78 -8.00
CA ASN A 463 -43.28 -11.09 -8.48
C ASN A 463 -41.99 -11.93 -8.64
N ILE A 464 -42.06 -13.14 -8.10
CA ILE A 464 -41.03 -14.17 -8.32
C ILE A 464 -40.99 -14.42 -9.82
N GLY A 465 -39.80 -14.18 -10.43
CA GLY A 465 -39.54 -14.39 -11.84
C GLY A 465 -39.06 -15.83 -12.12
N GLY A 466 -38.68 -16.09 -13.36
CA GLY A 466 -38.04 -17.36 -13.77
C GLY A 466 -39.01 -18.46 -14.22
N SER A 467 -40.34 -18.20 -14.29
CA SER A 467 -41.27 -19.15 -14.91
C SER A 467 -41.12 -19.08 -16.42
N ILE A 468 -40.40 -20.04 -17.00
CA ILE A 468 -40.17 -20.16 -18.45
C ILE A 468 -41.08 -21.24 -19.02
N LYS A 469 -41.87 -20.89 -20.04
CA LYS A 469 -42.53 -21.86 -20.91
C LYS A 469 -41.74 -21.92 -22.22
N VAL A 470 -41.05 -23.04 -22.42
CA VAL A 470 -40.23 -23.27 -23.60
C VAL A 470 -41.09 -23.31 -24.86
N PRO A 471 -40.68 -22.74 -25.99
CA PRO A 471 -41.42 -22.78 -27.22
C PRO A 471 -41.47 -24.23 -27.75
N THR A 472 -42.58 -24.61 -28.33
CA THR A 472 -42.76 -25.89 -28.99
C THR A 472 -42.92 -25.65 -30.47
N LYS A 473 -42.28 -26.41 -31.30
CA LYS A 473 -42.37 -26.33 -32.77
C LYS A 473 -43.80 -26.75 -33.20
N VAL A 474 -44.47 -25.86 -33.91
CA VAL A 474 -45.84 -26.07 -34.43
C VAL A 474 -45.83 -26.45 -35.91
N VAL A 475 -44.96 -25.81 -36.69
CA VAL A 475 -44.73 -26.12 -38.09
C VAL A 475 -43.29 -26.54 -38.27
N ASP A 476 -43.09 -27.78 -38.72
CA ASP A 476 -41.76 -28.40 -38.93
C ASP A 476 -41.56 -28.72 -40.41
N VAL A 477 -40.99 -27.78 -41.16
CA VAL A 477 -40.61 -27.99 -42.54
C VAL A 477 -39.22 -28.63 -42.57
N LYS A 478 -39.11 -29.85 -43.07
CA LYS A 478 -37.84 -30.55 -43.12
C LYS A 478 -36.95 -30.00 -44.25
N PRO A 479 -35.68 -29.68 -43.96
CA PRO A 479 -34.72 -29.32 -45.00
C PRO A 479 -34.55 -30.45 -46.02
N ARG A 480 -34.41 -30.07 -47.29
CA ARG A 480 -34.22 -31.06 -48.38
C ARG A 480 -32.71 -31.24 -48.62
N TYR A 481 -32.34 -32.47 -48.92
CA TYR A 481 -30.98 -32.71 -49.42
C TYR A 481 -30.87 -32.05 -50.83
N PRO A 482 -29.83 -31.23 -51.09
CA PRO A 482 -29.72 -30.53 -52.39
C PRO A 482 -29.67 -31.51 -53.56
N ALA A 483 -30.58 -31.32 -54.57
CA ALA A 483 -30.67 -32.22 -55.74
C ALA A 483 -29.35 -32.26 -56.55
N GLU A 484 -28.60 -31.17 -56.55
CA GLU A 484 -27.31 -31.04 -57.22
C GLU A 484 -26.22 -31.97 -56.61
N LEU A 485 -26.44 -32.42 -55.41
CA LEU A 485 -25.52 -33.26 -54.65
C LEU A 485 -26.07 -34.70 -54.44
N GLU A 486 -27.25 -34.99 -54.99
CA GLU A 486 -27.78 -36.37 -54.99
C GLU A 486 -26.90 -37.25 -55.82
N GLY A 487 -26.37 -38.34 -55.21
CA GLY A 487 -25.38 -39.22 -55.83
C GLY A 487 -23.92 -38.92 -55.43
N SER A 488 -23.64 -37.84 -54.78
CA SER A 488 -22.37 -37.61 -54.10
C SER A 488 -22.42 -38.14 -52.65
N SER A 489 -21.36 -38.80 -52.19
CA SER A 489 -21.27 -39.24 -50.79
C SER A 489 -20.96 -38.06 -49.82
N SER A 490 -21.54 -36.89 -50.04
CA SER A 490 -21.22 -35.68 -49.30
C SER A 490 -22.11 -35.52 -48.05
N ALA A 491 -21.50 -35.66 -46.87
CA ALA A 491 -22.16 -35.29 -45.62
C ALA A 491 -21.84 -33.81 -45.27
N ALA A 492 -22.78 -33.09 -44.66
CA ALA A 492 -22.56 -31.74 -44.21
C ALA A 492 -23.27 -31.45 -42.87
N THR A 493 -22.69 -30.54 -42.11
CA THR A 493 -23.32 -30.00 -40.91
C THR A 493 -23.42 -28.49 -41.09
N VAL A 494 -24.62 -27.94 -41.01
CA VAL A 494 -24.91 -26.52 -41.08
C VAL A 494 -25.43 -26.05 -39.73
N VAL A 495 -24.86 -25.02 -39.17
CA VAL A 495 -25.29 -24.39 -37.93
C VAL A 495 -25.78 -22.97 -38.24
N LEU A 496 -27.03 -22.70 -37.91
CA LEU A 496 -27.68 -21.41 -38.05
C LEU A 496 -27.96 -20.84 -36.68
N SER A 497 -27.91 -19.54 -36.56
CA SER A 497 -28.39 -18.77 -35.38
C SER A 497 -29.54 -17.90 -35.81
N GLY A 498 -30.55 -17.79 -34.96
CA GLY A 498 -31.69 -16.91 -35.18
C GLY A 498 -32.40 -16.53 -33.89
N ARG A 499 -33.54 -15.87 -33.99
CA ARG A 499 -34.40 -15.54 -32.87
C ARG A 499 -35.81 -16.05 -33.15
N ILE A 500 -36.46 -16.59 -32.14
CA ILE A 500 -37.92 -16.83 -32.18
C ILE A 500 -38.59 -15.56 -31.71
N GLY A 501 -39.39 -14.95 -32.57
CA GLY A 501 -40.14 -13.74 -32.27
C GLY A 501 -41.29 -13.99 -31.25
N ILE A 502 -41.85 -12.92 -30.75
CA ILE A 502 -43.04 -12.99 -29.84
C ILE A 502 -44.27 -13.60 -30.53
N ASP A 503 -44.27 -13.62 -31.84
CA ASP A 503 -45.28 -14.23 -32.71
C ASP A 503 -44.99 -15.73 -33.03
N GLY A 504 -43.81 -16.23 -32.61
CA GLY A 504 -43.37 -17.59 -32.81
C GLY A 504 -42.64 -17.86 -34.14
N TYR A 505 -42.42 -16.86 -34.97
CA TYR A 505 -41.66 -17.02 -36.23
C TYR A 505 -40.16 -16.88 -35.99
N VAL A 506 -39.36 -17.60 -36.81
CA VAL A 506 -37.89 -17.50 -36.78
C VAL A 506 -37.46 -16.27 -37.57
N LEU A 507 -36.76 -15.37 -36.86
CA LEU A 507 -36.27 -14.09 -37.35
C LEU A 507 -34.74 -14.07 -37.36
N ASP A 508 -34.14 -13.17 -38.16
CA ASP A 508 -32.71 -12.85 -38.15
C ASP A 508 -31.77 -14.07 -38.29
N LEU A 509 -32.12 -15.01 -39.16
CA LEU A 509 -31.29 -16.17 -39.43
C LEU A 509 -29.93 -15.78 -40.00
N LYS A 510 -28.87 -16.25 -39.36
CA LYS A 510 -27.47 -16.06 -39.73
C LYS A 510 -26.74 -17.41 -39.77
N ASP A 511 -25.91 -17.58 -40.76
CA ASP A 511 -25.06 -18.76 -40.88
C ASP A 511 -23.87 -18.64 -39.92
N ILE A 512 -23.74 -19.56 -38.95
CA ILE A 512 -22.60 -19.60 -38.03
C ILE A 512 -21.47 -20.41 -38.65
N SER A 513 -21.78 -21.61 -39.11
CA SER A 513 -20.78 -22.51 -39.72
C SER A 513 -21.43 -23.52 -40.67
N ALA A 514 -20.71 -23.90 -41.69
CA ALA A 514 -21.04 -25.03 -42.55
C ALA A 514 -19.80 -25.86 -42.83
N THR A 515 -19.86 -27.14 -42.56
CA THR A 515 -18.73 -28.08 -42.78
C THR A 515 -19.20 -29.31 -43.56
N PRO A 516 -18.72 -29.53 -44.80
CA PRO A 516 -17.93 -28.61 -45.63
C PRO A 516 -18.69 -27.35 -46.04
N ALA A 517 -17.98 -26.24 -46.34
CA ALA A 517 -18.56 -24.98 -46.74
C ALA A 517 -19.14 -25.07 -48.17
N ASN A 518 -20.35 -25.61 -48.27
CA ASN A 518 -21.07 -25.70 -49.54
C ASN A 518 -22.37 -24.88 -49.46
N PRO A 519 -22.56 -23.88 -50.36
CA PRO A 519 -23.70 -22.97 -50.32
C PRO A 519 -25.05 -23.66 -50.54
N ALA A 520 -25.09 -24.82 -51.25
CA ALA A 520 -26.34 -25.55 -51.48
C ALA A 520 -26.95 -26.09 -50.18
N PHE A 521 -26.14 -26.63 -49.26
CA PHE A 521 -26.63 -27.07 -47.95
C PHE A 521 -27.09 -25.90 -47.09
N VAL A 522 -26.37 -24.78 -47.14
CA VAL A 522 -26.74 -23.55 -46.39
C VAL A 522 -28.05 -22.97 -46.89
N ALA A 523 -28.25 -22.91 -48.22
CA ALA A 523 -29.50 -22.44 -48.84
C ALA A 523 -30.69 -23.34 -48.43
N SER A 524 -30.56 -24.65 -48.52
CA SER A 524 -31.60 -25.58 -48.09
C SER A 524 -31.94 -25.48 -46.61
N ALA A 525 -30.92 -25.31 -45.77
CA ALA A 525 -31.09 -25.12 -44.32
C ALA A 525 -31.88 -23.84 -44.01
N ASN A 526 -31.50 -22.73 -44.62
CA ASN A 526 -32.13 -21.40 -44.44
C ASN A 526 -33.57 -21.41 -44.95
N GLU A 527 -33.83 -22.03 -46.11
CA GLU A 527 -35.17 -22.10 -46.69
C GLU A 527 -36.15 -22.86 -45.77
N ALA A 528 -35.71 -23.97 -45.18
CA ALA A 528 -36.53 -24.73 -44.24
C ALA A 528 -36.72 -24.00 -42.92
N ALA A 529 -35.64 -23.48 -42.34
CA ALA A 529 -35.70 -22.80 -41.02
C ALA A 529 -36.57 -21.54 -41.04
N ARG A 530 -36.65 -20.82 -42.14
CA ARG A 530 -37.57 -19.64 -42.33
C ARG A 530 -39.03 -19.99 -42.29
N GLN A 531 -39.40 -21.23 -42.55
CA GLN A 531 -40.79 -21.72 -42.56
C GLN A 531 -41.18 -22.35 -41.23
N TRP A 532 -40.27 -22.45 -40.26
CA TRP A 532 -40.60 -22.99 -38.95
C TRP A 532 -41.45 -22.02 -38.15
N GLU A 533 -42.44 -22.58 -37.45
CA GLU A 533 -43.27 -21.84 -36.50
C GLU A 533 -43.19 -22.53 -35.15
N PHE A 534 -43.09 -21.71 -34.11
CA PHE A 534 -43.02 -22.16 -32.72
C PHE A 534 -44.16 -21.50 -31.93
N THR A 535 -44.56 -22.09 -30.81
CA THR A 535 -45.33 -21.34 -29.82
C THR A 535 -44.39 -20.25 -29.23
N PRO A 536 -44.93 -19.07 -28.87
CA PRO A 536 -44.15 -18.04 -28.21
C PRO A 536 -43.45 -18.58 -26.94
N THR A 537 -42.21 -18.16 -26.72
CA THR A 537 -41.59 -18.34 -25.42
C THR A 537 -42.24 -17.42 -24.43
N LEU A 538 -42.72 -17.98 -23.30
CA LEU A 538 -43.31 -17.16 -22.25
C LEU A 538 -42.35 -17.10 -21.06
N LEU A 539 -42.01 -15.88 -20.63
CA LEU A 539 -41.33 -15.61 -19.37
C LEU A 539 -42.32 -14.92 -18.43
N ASN A 540 -42.63 -15.57 -17.31
CA ASN A 540 -43.60 -15.10 -16.33
C ASN A 540 -44.99 -14.83 -16.96
N GLY A 541 -45.34 -15.59 -18.00
CA GLY A 541 -46.63 -15.48 -18.74
C GLY A 541 -46.62 -14.42 -19.85
N ALA A 542 -45.55 -13.63 -20.01
CA ALA A 542 -45.41 -12.66 -21.10
C ALA A 542 -44.61 -13.25 -22.27
N PRO A 543 -45.03 -13.05 -23.54
CA PRO A 543 -44.26 -13.51 -24.69
C PRO A 543 -43.00 -12.68 -24.86
N ILE A 544 -41.85 -13.37 -25.09
CA ILE A 544 -40.56 -12.74 -25.28
C ILE A 544 -39.82 -13.35 -26.46
N GLU A 545 -38.87 -12.60 -27.04
CA GLU A 545 -37.98 -13.11 -28.03
C GLU A 545 -36.93 -14.01 -27.40
N THR A 546 -36.54 -15.12 -28.08
CA THR A 546 -35.55 -16.08 -27.57
C THR A 546 -34.60 -16.47 -28.67
N ASN A 547 -33.31 -16.55 -28.35
CA ASN A 547 -32.29 -17.01 -29.27
C ASN A 547 -32.47 -18.52 -29.55
N ILE A 548 -32.27 -18.94 -30.81
CA ILE A 548 -32.29 -20.34 -31.22
C ILE A 548 -31.03 -20.63 -32.03
N THR A 549 -30.41 -21.77 -31.75
CA THR A 549 -29.32 -22.36 -32.53
C THR A 549 -29.83 -23.61 -33.19
N ILE A 550 -29.75 -23.66 -34.52
CA ILE A 550 -30.27 -24.76 -35.35
C ILE A 550 -29.10 -25.51 -35.96
N THR A 551 -28.95 -26.77 -35.64
CA THR A 551 -27.94 -27.63 -36.23
C THR A 551 -28.61 -28.65 -37.19
N ILE A 552 -28.29 -28.56 -38.48
CA ILE A 552 -28.83 -29.48 -39.49
C ILE A 552 -27.68 -30.34 -40.01
N ARG A 553 -27.84 -31.67 -39.86
CA ARG A 553 -26.88 -32.66 -40.32
C ARG A 553 -27.44 -33.36 -41.56
N TYR A 554 -26.78 -33.16 -42.70
CA TYR A 554 -27.07 -33.85 -43.96
C TYR A 554 -26.22 -35.11 -44.04
N ARG A 555 -26.87 -36.26 -44.35
CA ARG A 555 -26.20 -37.53 -44.57
C ARG A 555 -26.54 -38.04 -45.96
N PRO A 556 -25.56 -38.56 -46.76
CA PRO A 556 -25.86 -39.29 -47.99
C PRO A 556 -26.61 -40.57 -47.63
N ARG A 557 -27.34 -41.10 -48.62
CA ARG A 557 -28.09 -42.36 -48.47
C ARG A 557 -27.15 -43.56 -48.51
#